data_3df873da932467417647c118cb26772e
#
_entry.id   3df873da932467417647c118cb26772e
#
_cell.length_a   1.000
_cell.length_b   1.000
_cell.length_c   1.000
_cell.angle_alpha   90.00
_cell.angle_beta   90.00
_cell.angle_gamma   90.00
#
_symmetry.space_group_name_H-M   'P 1'
#
loop_
_entity.id
_entity.type
_entity.pdbx_description
1 polymer ?
#
loop_
_entity_poly.entity_id
_entity_poly.type
_entity_poly.pdbx_seq_one_letter_code
_entity_poly.pdbx_strand_id
1 'polypeptide(L)' 'MIIKGNGYNKYKFKSMQPGDKIRIEKEDVRKVQIITHYYRVRCKRPINIVVLKDRDGYYCERLT' A
#
# COMPACT_ATOMS: atom_id res chain seq x y z
N MET A 1 -21.83 -5.26 1.42
CA MET A 1 -21.20 -4.97 1.61
C MET A 1 -20.48 -4.48 1.78
N ILE A 2 -20.22 -4.19 1.71
CA ILE A 2 -19.54 -3.73 1.77
C ILE A 2 -18.73 -3.30 2.15
N ILE A 3 -18.26 -3.12 2.13
CA ILE A 3 -17.41 -2.79 2.41
C ILE A 3 -16.97 -2.03 2.58
N LYS A 4 -17.02 -1.86 2.80
CA LYS A 4 -16.70 -1.10 2.89
C LYS A 4 -15.80 -0.56 3.03
N GLY A 5 -15.96 -0.31 2.75
CA GLY A 5 -15.15 0.62 2.77
C GLY A 5 -14.04 0.70 3.28
N ASN A 6 -13.84 0.95 3.20
CA ASN A 6 -12.72 0.75 3.75
C ASN A 6 -11.78 1.76 3.34
N GLY A 7 -11.07 2.25 4.23
CA GLY A 7 -10.03 3.15 4.03
C GLY A 7 -8.94 2.64 3.15
N TYR A 8 -9.11 1.43 2.73
CA TYR A 8 -8.14 0.76 1.88
C TYR A 8 -8.23 1.19 0.45
N ASN A 9 -9.34 1.80 0.06
CA ASN A 9 -9.48 2.32 -1.29
C ASN A 9 -8.92 3.74 -1.41
N LYS A 10 -8.45 4.31 -0.32
CA LYS A 10 -7.84 5.63 -0.33
C LYS A 10 -6.59 5.65 -1.21
N TYR A 11 -5.85 4.57 -1.21
CA TYR A 11 -4.66 4.42 -2.04
C TYR A 11 -4.88 3.29 -3.02
N LYS A 12 -4.60 3.52 -4.28
CA LYS A 12 -4.88 2.54 -5.33
C LYS A 12 -3.71 1.58 -5.52
N PHE A 13 -3.47 0.78 -4.51
CA PHE A 13 -2.31 -0.12 -4.52
C PHE A 13 -2.38 -1.12 -5.65
N LYS A 14 -3.56 -1.61 -5.98
CA LYS A 14 -3.70 -2.60 -7.04
C LYS A 14 -3.39 -2.04 -8.41
N SER A 15 -3.48 -0.73 -8.56
CA SER A 15 -3.16 -0.07 -9.82
C SER A 15 -1.70 0.26 -9.96
N MET A 16 -0.91 0.06 -8.92
CA MET A 16 0.53 0.32 -8.96
C MET A 16 1.22 -0.69 -9.87
N GLN A 17 2.19 -0.20 -10.60
CA GLN A 17 3.08 -1.06 -11.37
C GLN A 17 4.44 -1.07 -10.72
N PRO A 18 5.28 -2.07 -11.02
CA PRO A 18 6.62 -2.11 -10.44
C PRO A 18 7.35 -0.80 -10.70
N GLY A 19 7.88 -0.22 -9.63
CA GLY A 19 8.55 1.07 -9.71
C GLY A 19 7.68 2.26 -9.35
N ASP A 20 6.37 2.07 -9.30
CA ASP A 20 5.46 3.16 -8.93
C ASP A 20 5.58 3.50 -7.45
N LYS A 21 5.32 4.76 -7.14
CA LYS A 21 5.34 5.25 -5.77
C LYS A 21 4.07 6.03 -5.49
N ILE A 22 3.56 5.89 -4.27
CA ILE A 22 2.38 6.62 -3.81
C ILE A 22 2.71 7.24 -2.47
N ARG A 23 2.48 8.56 -2.35
CA ARG A 23 2.64 9.25 -1.08
C ARG A 23 1.52 8.83 -0.14
N ILE A 24 1.84 8.51 1.11
CA ILE A 24 0.84 8.14 2.12
C ILE A 24 0.96 9.08 3.32
N GLU A 25 -0.11 9.17 4.08
CA GLU A 25 -0.13 10.00 5.27
C GLU A 25 0.43 9.23 6.45
N LYS A 26 1.06 9.97 7.38
CA LYS A 26 1.69 9.39 8.55
C LYS A 26 0.72 8.51 9.33
N GLU A 27 -0.50 8.98 9.52
CA GLU A 27 -1.47 8.25 10.33
C GLU A 27 -1.97 6.98 9.64
N ASP A 28 -1.73 6.84 8.34
CA ASP A 28 -2.15 5.66 7.60
C ASP A 28 -1.05 4.60 7.51
N VAL A 29 0.14 4.88 7.98
CA VAL A 29 1.29 3.98 7.82
C VAL A 29 0.97 2.57 8.34
N ARG A 30 0.41 2.47 9.55
CA ARG A 30 0.11 1.16 10.11
C ARG A 30 -0.91 0.39 9.28
N LYS A 31 -1.97 1.07 8.84
CA LYS A 31 -2.99 0.45 8.00
C LYS A 31 -2.39 0.00 6.68
N VAL A 32 -1.55 0.84 6.09
CA VAL A 32 -0.90 0.52 4.83
C VAL A 32 0.02 -0.69 4.99
N GLN A 33 0.75 -0.77 6.08
CA GLN A 33 1.62 -1.92 6.33
C GLN A 33 0.82 -3.22 6.41
N ILE A 34 -0.35 -3.18 7.03
CA ILE A 34 -1.21 -4.36 7.11
C ILE A 34 -1.71 -4.74 5.72
N ILE A 35 -2.14 -3.78 4.94
CA ILE A 35 -2.66 -4.03 3.58
C ILE A 35 -1.58 -4.57 2.68
N THR A 36 -0.40 -3.99 2.70
CA THR A 36 0.68 -4.43 1.83
C THR A 36 1.19 -5.81 2.24
N HIS A 37 1.15 -6.11 3.53
CA HIS A 37 1.45 -7.46 4.00
C HIS A 37 0.45 -8.46 3.43
N TYR A 38 -0.83 -8.10 3.43
CA TYR A 38 -1.89 -8.95 2.89
C TYR A 38 -1.62 -9.23 1.39
N TYR A 39 -1.29 -8.21 0.63
CA TYR A 39 -1.00 -8.39 -0.80
C TYR A 39 0.19 -9.30 -1.02
N ARG A 40 1.18 -9.25 -0.15
CA ARG A 40 2.39 -10.05 -0.29
C ARG A 40 2.14 -11.52 0.08
N VAL A 41 1.31 -11.75 1.09
CA VAL A 41 1.17 -13.09 1.68
C VAL A 41 -0.09 -13.81 1.20
N ARG A 42 -1.17 -13.09 0.99
CA ARG A 42 -2.49 -13.71 0.77
C ARG A 42 -3.02 -13.63 -0.65
N CYS A 43 -2.46 -12.79 -1.49
CA CYS A 43 -2.94 -12.67 -2.85
C CYS A 43 -2.42 -13.81 -3.70
N LYS A 44 -3.22 -14.21 -4.69
CA LYS A 44 -2.80 -15.24 -5.63
C LYS A 44 -1.57 -14.81 -6.39
N ARG A 45 -1.48 -13.53 -6.71
CA ARG A 45 -0.29 -12.96 -7.34
C ARG A 45 0.32 -11.98 -6.37
N PRO A 46 1.34 -12.42 -5.63
CA PRO A 46 1.92 -11.54 -4.61
C PRO A 46 2.43 -10.24 -5.21
N ILE A 47 2.10 -9.16 -4.54
CA ILE A 47 2.58 -7.84 -4.90
C ILE A 47 3.46 -7.36 -3.77
N ASN A 48 4.69 -7.01 -4.07
CA ASN A 48 5.63 -6.53 -3.06
C ASN A 48 5.61 -5.01 -3.03
N ILE A 49 4.97 -4.47 -2.02
CA ILE A 49 4.92 -3.04 -1.78
C ILE A 49 5.54 -2.77 -0.42
N VAL A 50 6.46 -1.83 -0.37
CA VAL A 50 7.13 -1.48 0.88
C VAL A 50 6.77 -0.06 1.27
N VAL A 51 6.81 0.21 2.57
CA VAL A 51 6.60 1.56 3.11
C VAL A 51 7.97 2.13 3.42
N LEU A 52 8.24 3.31 2.88
CA LEU A 52 9.53 3.98 3.04
C LEU A 52 9.29 5.40 3.56
N LYS A 53 10.33 6.00 4.08
CA LYS A 53 10.26 7.34 4.62
C LYS A 53 11.33 8.22 3.97
N ASP A 54 10.94 9.43 3.62
CA ASP A 54 11.87 10.42 3.12
C ASP A 54 11.69 11.74 3.89
N ARG A 55 12.25 12.82 3.36
CA ARG A 55 12.15 14.13 4.03
C ARG A 55 10.72 14.64 4.13
N ASP A 56 9.90 14.28 3.16
CA ASP A 56 8.55 14.81 3.04
C ASP A 56 7.52 13.93 3.75
N GLY A 57 7.95 12.77 4.25
CA GLY A 57 7.05 11.88 4.97
C GLY A 57 7.17 10.46 4.49
N TYR A 58 6.04 9.76 4.45
CA TYR A 58 6.01 8.35 4.10
C TYR A 58 5.47 8.15 2.70
N TYR A 59 5.94 7.09 2.05
CA TYR A 59 5.42 6.70 0.75
C TYR A 59 5.55 5.20 0.58
N CYS A 60 4.79 4.65 -0.37
CA CYS A 60 4.86 3.25 -0.72
C CYS A 60 5.50 3.11 -2.09
N GLU A 61 6.28 2.06 -2.26
CA GLU A 61 6.88 1.74 -3.54
C GLU A 61 6.62 0.28 -3.86
N ARG A 62 6.15 0.00 -5.07
CA ARG A 62 5.97 -1.37 -5.52
C ARG A 62 7.28 -1.87 -6.13
N LEU A 63 7.78 -2.98 -5.62
CA LEU A 63 9.05 -3.54 -6.06
C LEU A 63 8.87 -4.59 -7.17
N THR A 64 7.85 -5.42 -7.06
CA THR A 64 7.63 -6.46 -8.06
C THR A 64 6.16 -6.69 -8.38
#